data_5810c9010749bfa5198e63c295edec85
#
_entry.id   5810c9010749bfa5198e63c295edec85
#
_cell.length_a   1.000
_cell.length_b   1.000
_cell.length_c   1.000
_cell.angle_alpha   90.00
_cell.angle_beta   90.00
_cell.angle_gamma   90.00
#
_symmetry.space_group_name_H-M   'P 1'
#
loop_
_entity.id
_entity.type
_entity.pdbx_description
1 polymer ?
#
loop_
_entity_poly.entity_id
_entity_poly.type
_entity_poly.pdbx_seq_one_letter_code
_entity_poly.pdbx_strand_id
1 'polypeptide(L)'
;MRRLKVEKNMKSKIIVDSSANVYQLPDVDFACVPLKILTDEQEYVDTEEVDAPALAQMMRTYKGRTSTSCPNISDWLTAYEGADEVYVVTITGTLSGAYNAALLAGEEYEQSHEGARVFVLDSLSTGAESRLLVERLAALIKAGKPFDTVCEEIRAYHEHTHLLFALESLANLARNGRVKPAVAAVARMLGIRVIGQASDAGDLEVLCKTRGEHGALERLSLIHISEPTRHSLIS
;
A
#
# COMPACT_ATOMS: atom_id res chain seq x y z
N MET A 1 -50.13 8.11 0.00
CA MET A 1 -49.35 6.99 0.55
C MET A 1 -47.89 7.24 0.22
N ARG A 2 -47.07 7.73 1.16
CA ARG A 2 -45.61 7.83 1.01
C ARG A 2 -45.04 6.42 1.17
N ARG A 3 -44.53 5.83 0.11
CA ARG A 3 -43.67 4.64 0.18
C ARG A 3 -42.47 5.01 1.03
N LEU A 4 -42.36 4.46 2.23
CA LEU A 4 -41.09 4.41 2.98
C LEU A 4 -40.09 3.67 2.08
N LYS A 5 -39.11 4.39 1.54
CA LYS A 5 -37.91 3.73 1.01
C LYS A 5 -37.27 3.03 2.22
N VAL A 6 -37.30 1.71 2.21
CA VAL A 6 -36.44 0.92 3.08
C VAL A 6 -35.03 1.27 2.61
N GLU A 7 -34.28 2.01 3.41
CA GLU A 7 -32.86 2.23 3.15
C GLU A 7 -32.20 0.86 3.18
N LYS A 8 -31.78 0.40 2.02
CA LYS A 8 -30.98 -0.81 1.89
C LYS A 8 -29.70 -0.56 2.70
N ASN A 9 -29.45 -1.35 3.71
CA ASN A 9 -28.20 -1.27 4.47
C ASN A 9 -27.06 -1.68 3.51
N MET A 10 -26.33 -0.70 2.98
CA MET A 10 -25.25 -0.91 2.00
C MET A 10 -24.10 -1.63 2.69
N LYS A 11 -23.62 -2.69 2.07
CA LYS A 11 -22.46 -3.45 2.58
C LYS A 11 -21.17 -2.81 2.09
N SER A 12 -20.49 -2.15 2.98
CA SER A 12 -19.18 -1.54 2.71
C SER A 12 -18.06 -2.52 3.02
N LYS A 13 -17.06 -2.63 2.14
CA LYS A 13 -15.90 -3.50 2.30
C LYS A 13 -14.61 -2.74 2.01
N ILE A 14 -13.60 -2.95 2.84
CA ILE A 14 -12.24 -2.42 2.63
C ILE A 14 -11.37 -3.54 2.06
N ILE A 15 -10.64 -3.23 1.02
CA ILE A 15 -9.75 -4.18 0.35
C ILE A 15 -8.37 -3.55 0.16
N VAL A 16 -7.33 -4.32 0.40
CA VAL A 16 -5.95 -3.87 0.25
C VAL A 16 -5.11 -4.93 -0.45
N ASP A 17 -3.98 -4.55 -1.01
CA ASP A 17 -2.94 -5.53 -1.29
C ASP A 17 -2.05 -5.77 -0.07
N SER A 18 -1.30 -6.86 -0.07
CA SER A 18 -0.51 -7.29 1.08
C SER A 18 0.63 -6.33 1.45
N SER A 19 0.99 -5.37 0.60
CA SER A 19 2.01 -4.37 0.90
C SER A 19 1.64 -3.47 2.10
N ALA A 20 0.35 -3.38 2.44
CA ALA A 20 -0.12 -2.64 3.60
C ALA A 20 0.23 -3.33 4.94
N ASN A 21 0.65 -4.60 4.91
CA ASN A 21 0.89 -5.43 6.09
C ASN A 21 -0.34 -5.49 7.04
N VAL A 22 -1.54 -5.51 6.45
CA VAL A 22 -2.82 -5.66 7.14
C VAL A 22 -3.53 -6.86 6.55
N TYR A 23 -3.72 -7.90 7.34
CA TYR A 23 -4.37 -9.14 6.90
C TYR A 23 -5.76 -9.32 7.52
N GLN A 24 -6.05 -8.60 8.59
CA GLN A 24 -7.32 -8.62 9.28
C GLN A 24 -7.66 -7.21 9.80
N LEU A 25 -8.94 -6.88 9.82
CA LEU A 25 -9.43 -5.61 10.35
C LEU A 25 -10.72 -5.87 11.15
N PRO A 26 -10.75 -5.56 12.47
CA PRO A 26 -11.91 -5.84 13.29
C PRO A 26 -13.09 -4.93 12.94
N ASP A 27 -14.32 -5.49 13.03
CA ASP A 27 -15.61 -4.79 12.94
C ASP A 27 -15.89 -4.11 11.57
N VAL A 28 -15.18 -4.46 10.51
CA VAL A 28 -15.47 -4.07 9.12
C VAL A 28 -15.28 -5.27 8.21
N ASP A 29 -16.05 -5.33 7.12
CA ASP A 29 -15.78 -6.31 6.07
C ASP A 29 -14.48 -5.96 5.36
N PHE A 30 -13.56 -6.91 5.31
CA PHE A 30 -12.18 -6.68 4.88
C PHE A 30 -11.63 -7.85 4.07
N ALA A 31 -10.81 -7.54 3.07
CA ALA A 31 -10.03 -8.54 2.37
C ALA A 31 -8.62 -8.01 2.04
N CYS A 32 -7.64 -8.91 2.11
CA CYS A 32 -6.27 -8.67 1.63
C CYS A 32 -6.04 -9.49 0.37
N VAL A 33 -5.64 -8.83 -0.72
CA VAL A 33 -5.29 -9.46 -2.00
C VAL A 33 -3.76 -9.58 -2.09
N PRO A 34 -3.20 -10.79 -2.06
CA PRO A 34 -1.77 -10.97 -1.87
C PRO A 34 -0.95 -10.64 -3.13
N LEU A 35 0.15 -9.95 -2.93
CA LEU A 35 1.27 -9.90 -3.85
C LEU A 35 1.99 -11.26 -3.86
N LYS A 36 2.84 -11.49 -4.87
CA LYS A 36 3.62 -12.72 -4.96
C LYS A 36 5.09 -12.42 -5.18
N ILE A 37 5.94 -13.21 -4.57
CA ILE A 37 7.38 -13.23 -4.79
C ILE A 37 7.71 -14.48 -5.59
N LEU A 38 8.37 -14.28 -6.73
CA LEU A 38 8.71 -15.36 -7.67
C LEU A 38 10.21 -15.58 -7.66
N THR A 39 10.61 -16.83 -7.57
CA THR A 39 11.98 -17.30 -7.79
C THR A 39 12.01 -18.26 -8.96
N ASP A 40 13.19 -18.68 -9.40
CA ASP A 40 13.30 -19.72 -10.44
C ASP A 40 12.75 -21.08 -9.96
N GLU A 41 12.59 -21.29 -8.66
CA GLU A 41 12.24 -22.57 -8.06
C GLU A 41 10.78 -22.60 -7.60
N GLN A 42 10.25 -21.48 -7.07
CA GLN A 42 8.89 -21.48 -6.50
C GLN A 42 8.31 -20.06 -6.39
N GLU A 43 7.00 -20.04 -6.16
CA GLU A 43 6.19 -18.86 -5.86
C GLU A 43 5.88 -18.80 -4.36
N TYR A 44 6.03 -17.61 -3.78
CA TYR A 44 5.61 -17.30 -2.42
C TYR A 44 4.45 -16.30 -2.49
N VAL A 45 3.30 -16.68 -1.96
CA VAL A 45 2.13 -15.82 -1.86
C VAL A 45 2.20 -15.06 -0.54
N ASP A 46 2.19 -13.74 -0.60
CA ASP A 46 2.37 -12.86 0.56
C ASP A 46 1.10 -12.78 1.42
N THR A 47 0.92 -13.80 2.26
CA THR A 47 -0.18 -13.94 3.23
C THR A 47 0.35 -13.84 4.66
N GLU A 48 -0.56 -13.77 5.65
CA GLU A 48 -0.19 -13.79 7.07
C GLU A 48 0.63 -15.02 7.47
N GLU A 49 0.52 -16.11 6.72
CA GLU A 49 1.20 -17.38 6.99
C GLU A 49 2.67 -17.41 6.52
N VAL A 50 3.09 -16.42 5.73
CA VAL A 50 4.47 -16.33 5.24
C VAL A 50 5.43 -16.05 6.37
N ASP A 51 6.42 -16.91 6.56
CA ASP A 51 7.57 -16.61 7.43
C ASP A 51 8.49 -15.58 6.74
N ALA A 52 8.13 -14.31 6.89
CA ALA A 52 8.85 -13.20 6.27
C ALA A 52 10.32 -13.12 6.70
N PRO A 53 10.72 -13.37 7.98
CA PRO A 53 12.11 -13.49 8.39
C PRO A 53 12.87 -14.60 7.66
N ALA A 54 12.31 -15.80 7.57
CA ALA A 54 12.93 -16.91 6.87
C ALA A 54 13.07 -16.63 5.37
N LEU A 55 12.03 -16.07 4.74
CA LEU A 55 12.06 -15.65 3.34
C LEU A 55 13.14 -14.59 3.10
N ALA A 56 13.21 -13.56 3.95
CA ALA A 56 14.23 -12.52 3.85
C ALA A 56 15.66 -13.09 3.99
N GLN A 57 15.86 -14.04 4.90
CA GLN A 57 17.16 -14.70 5.07
C GLN A 57 17.53 -15.53 3.83
N MET A 58 16.60 -16.29 3.27
CA MET A 58 16.79 -17.04 2.04
C MET A 58 17.16 -16.10 0.89
N MET A 59 16.42 -15.00 0.71
CA MET A 59 16.63 -14.01 -0.36
C MET A 59 17.99 -13.31 -0.31
N ARG A 60 18.62 -13.21 0.89
CA ARG A 60 19.99 -12.64 1.02
C ARG A 60 21.04 -13.52 0.34
N THR A 61 20.86 -14.82 0.31
CA THR A 61 21.82 -15.79 -0.21
C THR A 61 21.43 -16.34 -1.58
N TYR A 62 20.18 -16.14 -2.00
CA TYR A 62 19.65 -16.62 -3.27
C TYR A 62 20.31 -15.92 -4.45
N LYS A 63 20.87 -16.73 -5.38
CA LYS A 63 21.61 -16.24 -6.54
C LYS A 63 20.80 -16.28 -7.84
N GLY A 64 19.66 -16.97 -7.82
CA GLY A 64 18.74 -17.06 -8.94
C GLY A 64 18.00 -15.75 -9.21
N ARG A 65 17.15 -15.74 -10.20
CA ARG A 65 16.29 -14.60 -10.52
C ARG A 65 15.18 -14.49 -9.49
N THR A 66 14.89 -13.24 -9.12
CA THR A 66 13.75 -12.92 -8.25
C THR A 66 12.93 -11.81 -8.89
N SER A 67 11.63 -11.94 -8.85
CA SER A 67 10.69 -10.93 -9.31
C SER A 67 9.47 -10.90 -8.38
N THR A 68 8.56 -9.97 -8.62
CA THR A 68 7.28 -9.90 -7.93
C THR A 68 6.16 -9.84 -8.95
N SER A 69 5.00 -10.36 -8.59
CA SER A 69 3.76 -10.25 -9.36
C SER A 69 2.71 -9.56 -8.52
N CYS A 70 2.00 -8.61 -9.13
CA CYS A 70 0.81 -8.02 -8.52
C CYS A 70 -0.40 -8.94 -8.71
N PRO A 71 -1.47 -8.78 -7.91
CA PRO A 71 -2.74 -9.43 -8.14
C PRO A 71 -3.28 -9.09 -9.54
N ASN A 72 -3.92 -10.05 -10.17
CA ASN A 72 -4.60 -9.85 -11.45
C ASN A 72 -6.05 -9.34 -11.24
N ILE A 73 -6.73 -8.96 -12.31
CA ILE A 73 -8.11 -8.44 -12.26
C ILE A 73 -9.06 -9.43 -11.57
N SER A 74 -8.94 -10.73 -11.85
CA SER A 74 -9.80 -11.75 -11.26
C SER A 74 -9.60 -11.90 -9.75
N ASP A 75 -8.38 -11.69 -9.25
CA ASP A 75 -8.09 -11.70 -7.81
C ASP A 75 -8.83 -10.55 -7.10
N TRP A 76 -8.82 -9.36 -7.72
CA TRP A 76 -9.54 -8.19 -7.22
C TRP A 76 -11.06 -8.37 -7.30
N LEU A 77 -11.61 -8.84 -8.41
CA LEU A 77 -13.04 -9.12 -8.57
C LEU A 77 -13.53 -10.10 -7.49
N THR A 78 -12.77 -11.18 -7.24
CA THR A 78 -13.10 -12.12 -6.18
C THR A 78 -13.16 -11.44 -4.81
N ALA A 79 -12.25 -10.52 -4.55
CA ALA A 79 -12.24 -9.77 -3.28
C ALA A 79 -13.41 -8.77 -3.17
N TYR A 80 -13.90 -8.21 -4.28
CA TYR A 80 -15.03 -7.27 -4.30
C TYR A 80 -16.38 -7.94 -4.05
N GLU A 81 -16.50 -9.23 -4.32
CA GLU A 81 -17.75 -9.98 -4.23
C GLU A 81 -18.51 -9.76 -2.92
N GLY A 82 -19.83 -9.55 -3.07
CA GLY A 82 -20.77 -9.41 -1.97
C GLY A 82 -20.84 -8.02 -1.33
N ALA A 83 -20.09 -7.03 -1.84
CA ALA A 83 -20.12 -5.66 -1.36
C ALA A 83 -20.95 -4.74 -2.29
N ASP A 84 -21.69 -3.80 -1.69
CA ASP A 84 -22.37 -2.72 -2.42
C ASP A 84 -21.43 -1.49 -2.56
N GLU A 85 -20.51 -1.30 -1.62
CA GLU A 85 -19.51 -0.21 -1.60
C GLU A 85 -18.12 -0.78 -1.29
N VAL A 86 -17.20 -0.61 -2.21
CA VAL A 86 -15.83 -1.13 -2.12
C VAL A 86 -14.84 0.02 -2.01
N TYR A 87 -13.97 -0.05 -1.01
CA TYR A 87 -12.88 0.91 -0.81
C TYR A 87 -11.55 0.18 -0.87
N VAL A 88 -10.75 0.49 -1.86
CA VAL A 88 -9.48 -0.18 -2.13
C VAL A 88 -8.32 0.75 -1.85
N VAL A 89 -7.29 0.24 -1.15
CA VAL A 89 -5.98 0.91 -1.03
C VAL A 89 -4.92 -0.01 -1.60
N THR A 90 -4.14 0.49 -2.53
CA THR A 90 -3.07 -0.28 -3.18
C THR A 90 -1.70 0.32 -2.88
N ILE A 91 -0.66 -0.51 -3.01
CA ILE A 91 0.71 -0.01 -3.16
C ILE A 91 0.77 1.01 -4.31
N THR A 92 1.71 1.95 -4.23
CA THR A 92 1.92 2.94 -5.30
C THR A 92 2.02 2.32 -6.69
N GLY A 93 1.31 2.92 -7.64
CA GLY A 93 1.32 2.52 -9.04
C GLY A 93 2.69 2.63 -9.72
N THR A 94 3.64 3.38 -9.14
CA THR A 94 5.02 3.46 -9.65
C THR A 94 5.86 2.20 -9.36
N LEU A 95 5.49 1.43 -8.32
CA LEU A 95 6.17 0.19 -7.95
C LEU A 95 5.48 -1.07 -8.47
N SER A 96 4.16 -1.01 -8.66
CA SER A 96 3.34 -2.20 -8.94
C SER A 96 2.17 -1.89 -9.89
N GLY A 97 1.77 -2.88 -10.68
CA GLY A 97 0.55 -2.83 -11.47
C GLY A 97 -0.75 -3.05 -10.67
N ALA A 98 -0.66 -3.21 -9.34
CA ALA A 98 -1.80 -3.49 -8.46
C ALA A 98 -2.89 -2.42 -8.58
N TYR A 99 -2.51 -1.15 -8.56
CA TYR A 99 -3.44 -0.03 -8.73
C TYR A 99 -4.25 -0.12 -10.03
N ASN A 100 -3.58 -0.29 -11.15
CA ASN A 100 -4.26 -0.39 -12.44
C ASN A 100 -5.15 -1.63 -12.53
N ALA A 101 -4.71 -2.76 -11.99
CA ALA A 101 -5.52 -3.98 -11.96
C ALA A 101 -6.77 -3.81 -11.09
N ALA A 102 -6.65 -3.15 -9.93
CA ALA A 102 -7.77 -2.85 -9.05
C ALA A 102 -8.77 -1.88 -9.70
N LEU A 103 -8.30 -0.85 -10.42
CA LEU A 103 -9.17 0.07 -11.17
C LEU A 103 -9.99 -0.65 -12.24
N LEU A 104 -9.33 -1.45 -13.08
CA LEU A 104 -10.02 -2.22 -14.14
C LEU A 104 -11.02 -3.21 -13.54
N ALA A 105 -10.67 -3.87 -12.45
CA ALA A 105 -11.62 -4.73 -11.72
C ALA A 105 -12.81 -3.93 -11.16
N GLY A 106 -12.59 -2.71 -10.68
CA GLY A 106 -13.63 -1.83 -10.18
C GLY A 106 -14.63 -1.46 -11.29
N GLU A 107 -14.15 -1.05 -12.46
CA GLU A 107 -14.97 -0.75 -13.61
C GLU A 107 -15.81 -1.97 -14.05
N GLU A 108 -15.23 -3.16 -14.10
CA GLU A 108 -15.92 -4.40 -14.44
C GLU A 108 -16.97 -4.79 -13.38
N TYR A 109 -16.63 -4.61 -12.09
CA TYR A 109 -17.53 -4.90 -10.98
C TYR A 109 -18.76 -3.99 -10.98
N GLU A 110 -18.58 -2.67 -11.15
CA GLU A 110 -19.68 -1.71 -11.24
C GLU A 110 -20.60 -1.97 -12.46
N GLN A 111 -20.03 -2.40 -13.60
CA GLN A 111 -20.81 -2.76 -14.78
C GLN A 111 -21.65 -4.03 -14.58
N SER A 112 -21.16 -4.97 -13.78
CA SER A 112 -21.82 -6.27 -13.55
C SER A 112 -22.74 -6.30 -12.33
N HIS A 113 -22.64 -5.30 -11.42
CA HIS A 113 -23.40 -5.22 -10.18
C HIS A 113 -24.12 -3.88 -10.07
N GLU A 114 -25.43 -3.87 -10.40
CA GLU A 114 -26.24 -2.66 -10.41
C GLU A 114 -26.25 -1.94 -9.05
N GLY A 115 -25.79 -0.70 -9.04
CA GLY A 115 -25.72 0.15 -7.85
C GLY A 115 -24.51 -0.08 -6.97
N ALA A 116 -23.60 -1.00 -7.32
CA ALA A 116 -22.31 -1.12 -6.66
C ALA A 116 -21.44 0.11 -6.98
N ARG A 117 -20.58 0.48 -6.02
CA ARG A 117 -19.62 1.58 -6.17
C ARG A 117 -18.25 1.14 -5.71
N VAL A 118 -17.24 1.42 -6.51
CA VAL A 118 -15.84 1.07 -6.20
C VAL A 118 -14.98 2.33 -6.19
N PHE A 119 -14.30 2.54 -5.08
CA PHE A 119 -13.30 3.58 -4.93
C PHE A 119 -11.93 2.96 -4.78
N VAL A 120 -10.99 3.29 -5.66
CA VAL A 120 -9.61 2.81 -5.61
C VAL A 120 -8.68 3.98 -5.34
N LEU A 121 -7.91 3.89 -4.25
CA LEU A 121 -6.91 4.86 -3.85
C LEU A 121 -5.52 4.29 -4.13
N ASP A 122 -4.77 4.94 -5.02
CA ASP A 122 -3.32 4.77 -5.07
C ASP A 122 -2.73 5.41 -3.79
N SER A 123 -2.09 4.61 -2.95
CA SER A 123 -1.50 5.16 -1.73
C SER A 123 -0.29 6.05 -2.00
N LEU A 124 0.22 6.10 -3.25
CA LEU A 124 1.49 6.72 -3.61
C LEU A 124 2.63 6.30 -2.68
N SER A 125 2.47 5.17 -2.01
CA SER A 125 3.28 4.69 -0.90
C SER A 125 3.22 3.17 -0.76
N THR A 126 3.59 2.66 0.41
CA THR A 126 3.53 1.25 0.80
C THR A 126 3.59 1.12 2.34
N GLY A 127 3.38 -0.08 2.87
CA GLY A 127 3.64 -0.40 4.27
C GLY A 127 2.85 0.46 5.25
N ALA A 128 3.58 1.18 6.11
CA ALA A 128 3.00 1.89 7.24
C ALA A 128 1.98 2.97 6.84
N GLU A 129 2.21 3.70 5.76
CA GLU A 129 1.27 4.72 5.28
C GLU A 129 -0.01 4.09 4.73
N SER A 130 0.11 3.04 3.91
CA SER A 130 -1.06 2.30 3.43
C SER A 130 -1.91 1.76 4.59
N ARG A 131 -1.27 1.29 5.67
CA ARG A 131 -1.95 0.88 6.89
C ARG A 131 -2.73 2.02 7.55
N LEU A 132 -2.14 3.22 7.68
CA LEU A 132 -2.85 4.39 8.23
C LEU A 132 -4.09 4.75 7.41
N LEU A 133 -4.02 4.67 6.08
CA LEU A 133 -5.15 4.90 5.19
C LEU A 133 -6.27 3.88 5.44
N VAL A 134 -5.93 2.61 5.59
CA VAL A 134 -6.88 1.52 5.92
C VAL A 134 -7.56 1.74 7.26
N GLU A 135 -6.80 2.07 8.30
CA GLU A 135 -7.31 2.37 9.64
C GLU A 135 -8.24 3.59 9.62
N ARG A 136 -7.90 4.62 8.84
CA ARG A 136 -8.75 5.80 8.66
C ARG A 136 -10.04 5.46 7.91
N LEU A 137 -10.00 4.69 6.82
CA LEU A 137 -11.18 4.20 6.12
C LEU A 137 -12.12 3.44 7.06
N ALA A 138 -11.58 2.52 7.86
CA ALA A 138 -12.37 1.78 8.84
C ALA A 138 -13.07 2.71 9.84
N ALA A 139 -12.40 3.73 10.33
CA ALA A 139 -13.01 4.70 11.23
C ALA A 139 -14.14 5.49 10.57
N LEU A 140 -13.99 5.89 9.30
CA LEU A 140 -15.00 6.63 8.54
C LEU A 140 -16.24 5.77 8.28
N ILE A 141 -16.05 4.51 7.87
CA ILE A 141 -17.13 3.55 7.62
C ILE A 141 -17.88 3.24 8.92
N LYS A 142 -17.17 2.96 10.02
CA LYS A 142 -17.77 2.73 11.33
C LYS A 142 -18.59 3.94 11.84
N ALA A 143 -18.21 5.15 11.46
CA ALA A 143 -18.96 6.37 11.75
C ALA A 143 -20.24 6.50 10.88
N GLY A 144 -20.52 5.58 9.97
CA GLY A 144 -21.69 5.58 9.11
C GLY A 144 -21.71 6.68 8.07
N LYS A 145 -20.55 7.15 7.65
CA LYS A 145 -20.46 8.22 6.64
C LYS A 145 -20.86 7.73 5.26
N PRO A 146 -21.53 8.57 4.45
CA PRO A 146 -21.84 8.23 3.05
C PRO A 146 -20.58 7.98 2.22
N PHE A 147 -20.68 7.14 1.20
CA PHE A 147 -19.58 6.77 0.32
C PHE A 147 -18.76 7.95 -0.20
N ASP A 148 -19.44 8.96 -0.76
CA ASP A 148 -18.75 10.12 -1.34
C ASP A 148 -17.97 10.91 -0.27
N THR A 149 -18.55 11.04 0.93
CA THR A 149 -17.88 11.68 2.08
C THR A 149 -16.67 10.88 2.53
N VAL A 150 -16.76 9.54 2.55
CA VAL A 150 -15.60 8.67 2.86
C VAL A 150 -14.49 8.89 1.82
N CYS A 151 -14.84 8.91 0.54
CA CYS A 151 -13.88 9.13 -0.55
C CYS A 151 -13.18 10.50 -0.47
N GLU A 152 -13.92 11.56 -0.15
CA GLU A 152 -13.37 12.90 0.02
C GLU A 152 -12.45 12.99 1.25
N GLU A 153 -12.91 12.50 2.40
CA GLU A 153 -12.14 12.59 3.64
C GLU A 153 -10.89 11.70 3.63
N ILE A 154 -10.92 10.55 2.96
CA ILE A 154 -9.70 9.72 2.86
C ILE A 154 -8.67 10.35 1.93
N ARG A 155 -9.08 11.00 0.84
CA ARG A 155 -8.17 11.76 -0.02
C ARG A 155 -7.52 12.92 0.75
N ALA A 156 -8.33 13.71 1.46
CA ALA A 156 -7.83 14.80 2.30
C ALA A 156 -6.88 14.32 3.41
N TYR A 157 -7.17 13.15 4.02
CA TYR A 157 -6.27 12.54 5.00
C TYR A 157 -4.95 12.10 4.37
N HIS A 158 -4.99 11.51 3.17
CA HIS A 158 -3.82 11.06 2.43
C HIS A 158 -2.86 12.21 2.09
N GLU A 159 -3.37 13.40 1.78
CA GLU A 159 -2.53 14.59 1.51
C GLU A 159 -1.64 15.00 2.70
N HIS A 160 -1.97 14.52 3.91
CA HIS A 160 -1.26 14.85 5.15
C HIS A 160 -0.48 13.65 5.74
N THR A 161 -0.43 12.53 5.04
CA THR A 161 0.37 11.36 5.43
C THR A 161 1.57 11.21 4.53
N HIS A 162 2.70 10.77 5.09
CA HIS A 162 3.95 10.61 4.35
C HIS A 162 4.71 9.39 4.85
N LEU A 163 5.26 8.61 3.94
CA LEU A 163 6.12 7.48 4.27
C LEU A 163 7.58 7.94 4.40
N LEU A 164 8.16 7.67 5.56
CA LEU A 164 9.62 7.62 5.75
C LEU A 164 10.03 6.17 5.92
N PHE A 165 11.15 5.78 5.30
CA PHE A 165 11.64 4.41 5.38
C PHE A 165 13.17 4.36 5.58
N ALA A 166 13.63 3.25 6.18
CA ALA A 166 15.03 2.87 6.19
C ALA A 166 15.18 1.49 5.57
N LEU A 167 15.92 1.39 4.47
CA LEU A 167 16.17 0.14 3.77
C LEU A 167 17.62 -0.33 3.99
N GLU A 168 17.74 -1.60 4.37
CA GLU A 168 19.03 -2.27 4.50
C GLU A 168 19.69 -2.49 3.13
N SER A 169 18.89 -2.70 2.09
CA SER A 169 19.35 -2.93 0.73
C SER A 169 18.32 -2.46 -0.29
N LEU A 170 18.80 -1.85 -1.35
CA LEU A 170 18.02 -1.50 -2.55
C LEU A 170 18.27 -2.49 -3.71
N ALA A 171 19.07 -3.54 -3.49
CA ALA A 171 19.54 -4.39 -4.57
C ALA A 171 18.41 -5.07 -5.36
N ASN A 172 17.36 -5.53 -4.68
CA ASN A 172 16.21 -6.17 -5.33
C ASN A 172 15.36 -5.15 -6.09
N LEU A 173 15.08 -3.99 -5.50
CA LEU A 173 14.36 -2.90 -6.16
C LEU A 173 15.10 -2.41 -7.41
N ALA A 174 16.43 -2.28 -7.34
CA ALA A 174 17.25 -1.88 -8.47
C ALA A 174 17.27 -2.94 -9.58
N ARG A 175 17.42 -4.23 -9.22
CA ARG A 175 17.39 -5.34 -10.20
C ARG A 175 16.06 -5.44 -10.93
N ASN A 176 14.97 -5.12 -10.25
CA ASN A 176 13.61 -5.17 -10.81
C ASN A 176 13.17 -3.83 -11.43
N GLY A 177 14.07 -2.83 -11.53
CA GLY A 177 13.76 -1.54 -12.15
C GLY A 177 12.76 -0.66 -11.39
N ARG A 178 12.59 -0.90 -10.06
CA ARG A 178 11.64 -0.16 -9.20
C ARG A 178 12.26 1.07 -8.54
N VAL A 179 13.50 1.38 -8.84
CA VAL A 179 14.17 2.61 -8.38
C VAL A 179 14.87 3.29 -9.54
N LYS A 180 14.95 4.62 -9.48
CA LYS A 180 15.65 5.42 -10.50
C LYS A 180 17.14 5.02 -10.57
N PRO A 181 17.80 5.14 -11.74
CA PRO A 181 19.20 4.73 -11.91
C PRO A 181 20.16 5.36 -10.90
N ALA A 182 19.94 6.61 -10.50
CA ALA A 182 20.74 7.29 -9.49
C ALA A 182 20.62 6.63 -8.10
N VAL A 183 19.44 6.12 -7.76
CA VAL A 183 19.17 5.36 -6.52
C VAL A 183 19.76 3.96 -6.61
N ALA A 184 19.69 3.33 -7.78
CA ALA A 184 20.27 2.01 -8.03
C ALA A 184 21.80 1.98 -7.82
N ALA A 185 22.50 3.08 -8.11
CA ALA A 185 23.94 3.18 -7.86
C ALA A 185 24.30 3.04 -6.37
N VAL A 186 23.41 3.48 -5.46
CA VAL A 186 23.61 3.37 -4.02
C VAL A 186 23.42 1.91 -3.53
N ALA A 187 22.59 1.15 -4.21
CA ALA A 187 22.28 -0.24 -3.85
C ALA A 187 23.50 -1.19 -3.83
N ARG A 188 24.60 -0.78 -4.47
CA ARG A 188 25.85 -1.56 -4.57
C ARG A 188 26.82 -1.35 -3.41
N MET A 189 26.52 -0.45 -2.48
CA MET A 189 27.43 -0.09 -1.38
C MET A 189 27.16 -0.98 -0.18
N LEU A 190 28.12 -1.84 0.16
CA LEU A 190 28.03 -2.75 1.31
C LEU A 190 27.93 -2.00 2.65
N GLY A 191 27.01 -2.45 3.51
CA GLY A 191 26.85 -1.92 4.88
C GLY A 191 26.25 -0.53 4.97
N ILE A 192 25.72 0.00 3.86
CA ILE A 192 25.01 1.29 3.85
C ILE A 192 23.51 1.03 3.91
N ARG A 193 22.85 1.68 4.84
CA ARG A 193 21.39 1.81 4.92
C ARG A 193 20.97 3.09 4.24
N VAL A 194 19.86 3.03 3.51
CA VAL A 194 19.28 4.16 2.81
C VAL A 194 18.05 4.60 3.58
N ILE A 195 18.02 5.88 3.90
CA ILE A 195 16.84 6.54 4.44
C ILE A 195 16.21 7.33 3.33
N GLY A 196 14.91 7.20 3.19
CA GLY A 196 14.18 7.83 2.11
C GLY A 196 12.74 8.11 2.49
N GLN A 197 12.02 8.64 1.53
CA GLN A 197 10.59 8.92 1.59
C GLN A 197 9.90 8.47 0.32
N ALA A 198 8.59 8.28 0.39
CA ALA A 198 7.75 8.29 -0.81
C ALA A 198 7.60 9.75 -1.26
N SER A 199 7.78 10.02 -2.55
CA SER A 199 7.49 11.33 -3.13
C SER A 199 6.01 11.52 -3.35
N ASP A 200 5.57 12.75 -3.61
CA ASP A 200 4.18 13.07 -3.99
C ASP A 200 3.72 12.34 -5.27
N ALA A 201 4.66 11.83 -6.07
CA ALA A 201 4.37 11.01 -7.24
C ALA A 201 4.40 9.49 -6.94
N GLY A 202 4.68 9.09 -5.71
CA GLY A 202 4.76 7.68 -5.29
C GLY A 202 6.10 6.98 -5.60
N ASP A 203 7.12 7.71 -6.04
CA ASP A 203 8.48 7.19 -6.22
C ASP A 203 9.22 7.06 -4.89
N LEU A 204 10.12 6.10 -4.79
CA LEU A 204 11.05 6.02 -3.66
C LEU A 204 12.22 6.98 -3.84
N GLU A 205 12.31 7.98 -2.97
CA GLU A 205 13.37 9.00 -2.97
C GLU A 205 14.35 8.80 -1.81
N VAL A 206 15.64 8.97 -2.11
CA VAL A 206 16.70 8.87 -1.10
C VAL A 206 16.95 10.24 -0.48
N LEU A 207 16.72 10.34 0.82
CA LEU A 207 17.04 11.54 1.60
C LEU A 207 18.51 11.53 2.07
N CYS A 208 18.95 10.43 2.68
CA CYS A 208 20.32 10.30 3.13
C CYS A 208 20.77 8.83 3.21
N LYS A 209 22.07 8.66 3.50
CA LYS A 209 22.72 7.36 3.67
C LYS A 209 23.41 7.32 5.01
N THR A 210 23.38 6.16 5.65
CA THR A 210 24.04 5.96 6.94
C THR A 210 24.64 4.56 7.04
N ARG A 211 25.50 4.33 8.03
CA ARG A 211 26.02 3.02 8.33
C ARG A 211 25.36 2.46 9.57
N GLY A 212 25.00 1.19 9.51
CA GLY A 212 24.41 0.47 10.64
C GLY A 212 22.97 0.87 10.97
N GLU A 213 22.38 0.11 11.85
CA GLU A 213 20.99 0.26 12.26
C GLU A 213 20.76 1.47 13.17
N HIS A 214 21.64 1.66 14.13
CA HIS A 214 21.56 2.78 15.08
C HIS A 214 21.59 4.13 14.36
N GLY A 215 22.53 4.30 13.41
CA GLY A 215 22.58 5.53 12.60
C GLY A 215 21.35 5.75 11.72
N ALA A 216 20.68 4.67 11.27
CA ALA A 216 19.44 4.79 10.52
C ALA A 216 18.28 5.27 11.40
N LEU A 217 18.13 4.69 12.59
CA LEU A 217 17.10 5.09 13.55
C LEU A 217 17.27 6.53 14.03
N GLU A 218 18.52 6.93 14.32
CA GLU A 218 18.84 8.30 14.72
C GLU A 218 18.44 9.31 13.62
N ARG A 219 18.77 9.01 12.35
CA ARG A 219 18.42 9.88 11.23
C ARG A 219 16.92 9.96 10.97
N LEU A 220 16.19 8.85 11.05
CA LEU A 220 14.73 8.85 10.95
C LEU A 220 14.10 9.69 12.05
N SER A 221 14.57 9.58 13.29
CA SER A 221 14.08 10.37 14.41
C SER A 221 14.31 11.87 14.19
N LEU A 222 15.49 12.26 13.68
CA LEU A 222 15.80 13.67 13.40
C LEU A 222 14.92 14.25 12.30
N ILE A 223 14.62 13.51 11.25
CA ILE A 223 13.71 13.94 10.19
C ILE A 223 12.31 14.16 10.74
N HIS A 224 11.81 13.24 11.56
CA HIS A 224 10.49 13.35 12.21
C HIS A 224 10.35 14.58 13.12
N ILE A 225 11.44 14.97 13.78
CA ILE A 225 11.45 16.14 14.69
C ILE A 225 11.55 17.46 13.91
N SER A 226 12.24 17.48 12.77
CA SER A 226 12.49 18.71 12.02
C SER A 226 11.39 19.09 11.00
N GLU A 227 10.57 18.14 10.56
CA GLU A 227 9.51 18.38 9.56
C GLU A 227 8.18 18.93 10.10
N PRO A 228 7.72 18.66 11.35
CA PRO A 228 6.48 19.23 11.87
C PRO A 228 6.40 20.75 11.83
N THR A 229 7.57 21.42 11.75
CA THR A 229 7.66 22.89 11.75
C THR A 229 7.43 23.52 10.38
N ARG A 230 7.48 22.77 9.28
CA ARG A 230 7.26 23.33 7.93
C ARG A 230 5.78 23.53 7.58
N HIS A 231 4.87 22.76 8.17
CA HIS A 231 3.44 22.88 7.90
C HIS A 231 2.69 23.94 8.73
N SER A 232 3.32 24.51 9.76
CA SER A 232 2.72 25.55 10.60
C SER A 232 2.96 26.99 10.12
N LEU A 233 3.62 27.20 8.98
CA LEU A 233 3.98 28.53 8.47
C LEU A 233 3.25 28.92 7.17
N ILE A 234 2.22 28.19 6.76
CA ILE A 234 1.33 28.58 5.67
C ILE A 234 -0.07 28.79 6.25
N SER A 235 -0.27 29.97 6.79
CA SER A 235 -1.58 30.60 7.04
C SER A 235 -1.72 31.78 6.12
#